data_ace61ec2214073273fd5ff2cc6bc746f
#
_entry.id   ace61ec2214073273fd5ff2cc6bc746f
#
_cell.length_a   1.000
_cell.length_b   1.000
_cell.length_c   1.000
_cell.angle_alpha   90.00
_cell.angle_beta   90.00
_cell.angle_gamma   90.00
#
_symmetry.space_group_name_H-M   'P 1'
#
loop_
_entity.id
_entity.type
_entity.pdbx_description
1 polymer ?
#
loop_
_entity_poly.entity_id
_entity_poly.type
_entity_poly.pdbx_seq_one_letter_code
_entity_poly.pdbx_strand_id
1 'polypeptide(L)'
;MKMRPVVVLSIFGMLSSGCAIQPEALTPEDLAVFAADKRQRVTADQEPLSGPLTLQEAMARAIKYNLDKEVEVMQAMVAEQTLRVAHFSLLPATVSDSGYADRNNYSGGSSVQILGPTKLGPESLTSSTSSERNVRSADIKFSWHILDFGLSYIRARQAADEVLIAEETQRRVITRMLENVRTAYWRAVSATRLSDRLRSMEARVKRALEDSRSLEESGSASPLSALNYERELVEIQRELRKLAGDLSSAKAQLAALTNLDPGKPYEIVIPHNYVAPKDVDMSPEGMISTALENRSELREVAYRKRINAHDADAAILKMLPGISFEASPAWNSNSFLYNSNWVAWGAQASWNLINVFSYPARRAEVESKDALLDTRALAVTMAVMTQVHVSRARLYHARRDFETAQRFYDVQQKILKHIRNSLDGGKISEQTAIREEMNTLVAMVKRDMAFAEVQSAAAGLLASMGFVPGDHLQSSKMSISEIKSAI
;
A
#
# COMPACT_ATOMS: atom_id res chain seq x y z
N MET A 1 -19.58 -41.69 -50.62
CA MET A 1 -20.72 -41.55 -49.69
C MET A 1 -20.75 -40.07 -49.28
N LYS A 2 -21.73 -39.29 -49.81
CA LYS A 2 -21.82 -37.82 -49.54
C LYS A 2 -22.40 -37.59 -48.16
N MET A 3 -21.56 -37.23 -47.19
CA MET A 3 -22.02 -36.72 -45.88
C MET A 3 -22.72 -35.37 -46.10
N ARG A 4 -23.95 -35.28 -45.65
CA ARG A 4 -24.80 -34.08 -45.77
C ARG A 4 -24.21 -32.93 -44.92
N PRO A 5 -24.07 -31.71 -45.47
CA PRO A 5 -23.48 -30.56 -44.75
C PRO A 5 -24.28 -30.13 -43.51
N VAL A 6 -25.48 -30.63 -43.30
CA VAL A 6 -26.36 -30.30 -42.17
C VAL A 6 -25.85 -30.85 -40.84
N VAL A 7 -25.11 -31.98 -40.82
CA VAL A 7 -24.64 -32.62 -39.58
C VAL A 7 -23.40 -31.86 -39.01
N VAL A 8 -22.59 -31.28 -39.88
CA VAL A 8 -21.39 -30.51 -39.45
C VAL A 8 -21.78 -29.16 -38.83
N LEU A 9 -22.84 -28.52 -39.31
CA LEU A 9 -23.34 -27.26 -38.77
C LEU A 9 -23.97 -27.41 -37.38
N SER A 10 -24.59 -28.59 -37.11
CA SER A 10 -25.23 -28.87 -35.81
C SER A 10 -24.23 -29.17 -34.71
N ILE A 11 -23.04 -29.71 -35.02
CA ILE A 11 -21.97 -29.99 -34.05
C ILE A 11 -21.23 -28.70 -33.69
N PHE A 12 -21.06 -27.77 -34.64
CA PHE A 12 -20.42 -26.46 -34.36
C PHE A 12 -21.32 -25.53 -33.54
N GLY A 13 -22.64 -25.64 -33.66
CA GLY A 13 -23.62 -24.87 -32.87
C GLY A 13 -23.73 -25.33 -31.41
N MET A 14 -23.42 -26.58 -31.08
CA MET A 14 -23.43 -27.10 -29.71
C MET A 14 -22.14 -26.81 -28.95
N LEU A 15 -21.01 -26.55 -29.63
CA LEU A 15 -19.73 -26.21 -29.00
C LEU A 15 -19.63 -24.72 -28.61
N SER A 16 -20.44 -23.84 -29.21
CA SER A 16 -20.42 -22.42 -28.94
C SER A 16 -21.30 -21.98 -27.75
N SER A 17 -22.22 -22.81 -27.28
CA SER A 17 -23.10 -22.51 -26.15
C SER A 17 -22.54 -22.94 -24.77
N GLY A 18 -21.42 -23.67 -24.74
CA GLY A 18 -20.82 -24.20 -23.50
C GLY A 18 -19.69 -23.40 -22.88
N CYS A 19 -19.21 -22.30 -23.51
CA CYS A 19 -18.02 -21.58 -23.06
C CYS A 19 -18.28 -20.15 -22.54
N ALA A 20 -19.53 -19.78 -22.27
CA ALA A 20 -19.81 -18.51 -21.63
C ALA A 20 -19.53 -18.63 -20.12
N ILE A 21 -18.34 -18.21 -19.69
CA ILE A 21 -18.00 -18.08 -18.26
C ILE A 21 -18.87 -16.94 -17.71
N GLN A 22 -19.76 -17.26 -16.79
CA GLN A 22 -20.54 -16.26 -16.06
C GLN A 22 -19.82 -15.91 -14.76
N PRO A 23 -19.88 -14.64 -14.32
CA PRO A 23 -19.39 -14.25 -13.00
C PRO A 23 -20.17 -15.02 -11.92
N GLU A 24 -19.45 -15.73 -11.07
CA GLU A 24 -20.01 -16.45 -9.92
C GLU A 24 -19.75 -15.63 -8.66
N ALA A 25 -20.81 -15.17 -8.01
CA ALA A 25 -20.71 -14.43 -6.77
C ALA A 25 -20.40 -15.39 -5.60
N LEU A 26 -19.58 -14.93 -4.63
CA LEU A 26 -19.31 -15.70 -3.43
C LEU A 26 -20.61 -15.94 -2.64
N THR A 27 -20.79 -17.17 -2.14
CA THR A 27 -21.95 -17.49 -1.30
C THR A 27 -21.80 -16.86 0.11
N PRO A 28 -22.91 -16.69 0.85
CA PRO A 28 -22.83 -16.23 2.26
C PRO A 28 -21.94 -17.14 3.12
N GLU A 29 -21.94 -18.45 2.85
CA GLU A 29 -21.13 -19.46 3.53
C GLU A 29 -19.64 -19.24 3.23
N ASP A 30 -19.26 -19.02 1.98
CA ASP A 30 -17.86 -18.72 1.58
C ASP A 30 -17.37 -17.43 2.24
N LEU A 31 -18.24 -16.40 2.27
CA LEU A 31 -17.92 -15.13 2.94
C LEU A 31 -17.76 -15.31 4.46
N ALA A 32 -18.60 -16.14 5.09
CA ALA A 32 -18.49 -16.41 6.53
C ALA A 32 -17.18 -17.14 6.87
N VAL A 33 -16.81 -18.17 6.08
CA VAL A 33 -15.53 -18.91 6.23
C VAL A 33 -14.35 -17.98 6.03
N PHE A 34 -14.37 -17.18 4.96
CA PHE A 34 -13.32 -16.20 4.68
C PHE A 34 -13.17 -15.18 5.81
N ALA A 35 -14.28 -14.61 6.31
CA ALA A 35 -14.26 -13.64 7.40
C ALA A 35 -13.73 -14.24 8.70
N ALA A 36 -14.12 -15.50 9.03
CA ALA A 36 -13.64 -16.21 10.21
C ALA A 36 -12.12 -16.45 10.16
N ASP A 37 -11.59 -16.92 9.00
CA ASP A 37 -10.14 -17.08 8.77
C ASP A 37 -9.40 -15.76 8.97
N LYS A 38 -9.87 -14.68 8.34
CA LYS A 38 -9.20 -13.37 8.45
C LYS A 38 -9.24 -12.82 9.87
N ARG A 39 -10.36 -12.97 10.57
CA ARG A 39 -10.48 -12.56 11.97
C ARG A 39 -9.52 -13.31 12.89
N GLN A 40 -9.32 -14.60 12.66
CA GLN A 40 -8.37 -15.41 13.45
C GLN A 40 -6.92 -15.00 13.17
N ARG A 41 -6.58 -14.74 11.91
CA ARG A 41 -5.22 -14.47 11.47
C ARG A 41 -4.77 -13.02 11.71
N VAL A 42 -5.68 -12.05 11.80
CA VAL A 42 -5.35 -10.63 11.88
C VAL A 42 -4.45 -10.27 13.08
N THR A 43 -4.59 -11.00 14.20
CA THR A 43 -3.77 -10.81 15.41
C THR A 43 -2.95 -12.06 15.78
N ALA A 44 -2.82 -13.04 14.86
CA ALA A 44 -2.01 -14.22 15.09
C ALA A 44 -0.51 -13.87 15.12
N ASP A 45 0.26 -14.72 15.78
CA ASP A 45 1.74 -14.70 15.81
C ASP A 45 2.36 -13.39 16.31
N GLN A 46 1.63 -12.63 17.15
CA GLN A 46 2.14 -11.42 17.77
C GLN A 46 2.85 -11.71 19.08
N GLU A 47 3.99 -11.05 19.30
CA GLU A 47 4.63 -11.06 20.61
C GLU A 47 3.69 -10.43 21.66
N PRO A 48 3.49 -11.07 22.82
CA PRO A 48 2.66 -10.53 23.89
C PRO A 48 3.25 -9.20 24.39
N LEU A 49 2.40 -8.34 24.93
CA LEU A 49 2.87 -7.14 25.64
C LEU A 49 3.60 -7.59 26.91
N SER A 50 4.84 -7.14 27.09
CA SER A 50 5.65 -7.41 28.27
C SER A 50 5.29 -6.53 29.47
N GLY A 51 4.46 -5.50 29.26
CA GLY A 51 4.03 -4.54 30.27
C GLY A 51 3.22 -3.40 29.65
N PRO A 52 3.06 -2.28 30.36
CA PRO A 52 2.37 -1.11 29.82
C PRO A 52 3.05 -0.57 28.56
N LEU A 53 2.26 -0.30 27.53
CA LEU A 53 2.72 0.13 26.20
C LEU A 53 3.43 1.50 26.28
N THR A 54 4.69 1.56 25.85
CA THR A 54 5.45 2.80 25.67
C THR A 54 5.31 3.31 24.23
N LEU A 55 5.68 4.58 23.98
CA LEU A 55 5.69 5.13 22.62
C LEU A 55 6.63 4.35 21.70
N GLN A 56 7.85 4.04 22.17
CA GLN A 56 8.83 3.29 21.39
C GLN A 56 8.32 1.87 21.07
N GLU A 57 7.66 1.22 22.02
CA GLU A 57 7.07 -0.11 21.78
C GLU A 57 5.87 -0.02 20.82
N ALA A 58 5.03 1.00 20.92
CA ALA A 58 3.95 1.23 19.97
C ALA A 58 4.48 1.43 18.55
N MET A 59 5.54 2.22 18.37
CA MET A 59 6.21 2.42 17.09
C MET A 59 6.85 1.12 16.59
N ALA A 60 7.55 0.38 17.44
CA ALA A 60 8.16 -0.90 17.08
C ALA A 60 7.10 -1.94 16.66
N ARG A 61 5.99 -2.03 17.38
CA ARG A 61 4.86 -2.92 17.01
C ARG A 61 4.24 -2.51 15.69
N ALA A 62 4.05 -1.23 15.45
CA ALA A 62 3.53 -0.75 14.18
C ALA A 62 4.47 -1.09 13.02
N ILE A 63 5.78 -0.88 13.16
CA ILE A 63 6.78 -1.26 12.16
C ILE A 63 6.74 -2.78 11.90
N LYS A 64 6.51 -3.60 12.92
CA LYS A 64 6.51 -5.06 12.78
C LYS A 64 5.19 -5.63 12.29
N TYR A 65 4.05 -5.14 12.79
CA TYR A 65 2.75 -5.80 12.64
C TYR A 65 1.68 -4.96 11.91
N ASN A 66 1.95 -3.70 11.54
CA ASN A 66 0.95 -2.91 10.86
C ASN A 66 0.63 -3.49 9.47
N LEU A 67 -0.64 -3.76 9.22
CA LEU A 67 -1.08 -4.44 8.00
C LEU A 67 -0.99 -3.56 6.74
N ASP A 68 -1.20 -2.24 6.85
CA ASP A 68 -1.02 -1.34 5.71
C ASP A 68 0.44 -1.33 5.24
N LYS A 69 1.39 -1.29 6.18
CA LYS A 69 2.81 -1.44 5.87
C LYS A 69 3.11 -2.81 5.25
N GLU A 70 2.51 -3.88 5.77
CA GLU A 70 2.74 -5.23 5.26
C GLU A 70 2.24 -5.41 3.83
N VAL A 71 1.15 -4.75 3.45
CA VAL A 71 0.68 -4.69 2.06
C VAL A 71 1.76 -4.12 1.15
N GLU A 72 2.42 -3.02 1.53
CA GLU A 72 3.48 -2.42 0.72
C GLU A 72 4.73 -3.30 0.64
N VAL A 73 5.07 -4.01 1.73
CA VAL A 73 6.14 -5.03 1.71
C VAL A 73 5.83 -6.13 0.70
N MET A 74 4.59 -6.64 0.70
CA MET A 74 4.17 -7.66 -0.26
C MET A 74 4.15 -7.12 -1.70
N GLN A 75 3.77 -5.85 -1.92
CA GLN A 75 3.85 -5.22 -3.24
C GLN A 75 5.29 -5.12 -3.75
N ALA A 76 6.25 -4.73 -2.88
CA ALA A 76 7.66 -4.72 -3.22
C ALA A 76 8.18 -6.14 -3.56
N MET A 77 7.75 -7.16 -2.81
CA MET A 77 8.06 -8.55 -3.13
C MET A 77 7.47 -8.99 -4.49
N VAL A 78 6.24 -8.57 -4.81
CA VAL A 78 5.63 -8.84 -6.13
C VAL A 78 6.47 -8.20 -7.23
N ALA A 79 6.91 -6.94 -7.08
CA ALA A 79 7.78 -6.26 -8.03
C ALA A 79 9.12 -7.02 -8.21
N GLU A 80 9.72 -7.49 -7.11
CA GLU A 80 10.94 -8.31 -7.15
C GLU A 80 10.74 -9.63 -7.92
N GLN A 81 9.62 -10.33 -7.69
CA GLN A 81 9.29 -11.55 -8.45
C GLN A 81 9.05 -11.24 -9.93
N THR A 82 8.41 -10.09 -10.24
CA THR A 82 8.23 -9.64 -11.62
C THR A 82 9.58 -9.40 -12.31
N LEU A 83 10.55 -8.81 -11.61
CA LEU A 83 11.92 -8.68 -12.11
C LEU A 83 12.56 -10.05 -12.37
N ARG A 84 12.38 -11.02 -11.46
CA ARG A 84 12.89 -12.39 -11.68
C ARG A 84 12.27 -13.04 -12.90
N VAL A 85 10.97 -12.87 -13.12
CA VAL A 85 10.29 -13.36 -14.35
C VAL A 85 10.87 -12.67 -15.58
N ALA A 86 11.12 -11.35 -15.53
CA ALA A 86 11.73 -10.62 -16.63
C ALA A 86 13.14 -11.15 -17.00
N HIS A 87 13.91 -11.65 -16.04
CA HIS A 87 15.20 -12.29 -16.31
C HIS A 87 15.07 -13.57 -17.16
N PHE A 88 14.00 -14.37 -16.97
CA PHE A 88 13.76 -15.54 -17.82
C PHE A 88 13.46 -15.18 -19.27
N SER A 89 12.95 -13.97 -19.55
CA SER A 89 12.73 -13.47 -20.90
C SER A 89 14.03 -13.13 -21.66
N LEU A 90 15.18 -13.16 -20.97
CA LEU A 90 16.51 -13.01 -21.59
C LEU A 90 17.04 -14.34 -22.15
N LEU A 91 16.46 -15.46 -21.76
CA LEU A 91 16.88 -16.77 -22.23
C LEU A 91 16.31 -17.08 -23.61
N PRO A 92 17.00 -17.91 -24.42
CA PRO A 92 16.47 -18.40 -25.67
C PRO A 92 15.14 -19.12 -25.45
N ALA A 93 14.18 -18.89 -26.34
CA ALA A 93 12.93 -19.64 -26.33
C ALA A 93 13.22 -21.11 -26.68
N THR A 94 12.72 -22.00 -25.84
CA THR A 94 12.86 -23.46 -26.02
C THR A 94 11.49 -24.08 -26.06
N VAL A 95 11.15 -24.71 -27.19
CA VAL A 95 9.89 -25.39 -27.42
C VAL A 95 10.17 -26.85 -27.75
N SER A 96 9.48 -27.77 -27.08
CA SER A 96 9.54 -29.19 -27.42
C SER A 96 8.20 -29.58 -28.01
N ASP A 97 8.22 -30.05 -29.25
CA ASP A 97 7.05 -30.54 -29.96
C ASP A 97 7.15 -32.05 -30.15
N SER A 98 6.05 -32.73 -29.90
CA SER A 98 5.90 -34.15 -30.22
C SER A 98 4.55 -34.38 -30.88
N GLY A 99 4.57 -35.11 -31.98
CA GLY A 99 3.37 -35.35 -32.78
C GLY A 99 3.17 -36.80 -33.17
N TYR A 100 1.92 -37.21 -33.28
CA TYR A 100 1.51 -38.43 -33.90
C TYR A 100 0.46 -38.13 -34.96
N ALA A 101 0.74 -38.52 -36.21
CA ALA A 101 -0.19 -38.36 -37.30
C ALA A 101 -0.57 -39.75 -37.84
N ASP A 102 -1.87 -40.03 -37.93
CA ASP A 102 -2.41 -41.24 -38.54
C ASP A 102 -3.41 -40.84 -39.64
N ARG A 103 -3.18 -41.35 -40.83
CA ARG A 103 -4.04 -41.12 -42.01
C ARG A 103 -4.76 -42.39 -42.40
N ASN A 104 -6.03 -42.26 -42.76
CA ASN A 104 -6.82 -43.36 -43.25
C ASN A 104 -6.44 -43.84 -44.68
N ASN A 105 -5.54 -43.09 -45.37
CA ASN A 105 -5.04 -43.39 -46.70
C ASN A 105 -3.53 -43.04 -46.83
N TYR A 106 -2.88 -43.56 -47.89
CA TYR A 106 -1.53 -43.14 -48.21
C TYR A 106 -1.50 -41.70 -48.75
N SER A 107 -0.50 -40.90 -48.37
CA SER A 107 -0.24 -39.60 -48.96
C SER A 107 0.54 -39.82 -50.27
N GLY A 108 -0.15 -39.80 -51.39
CA GLY A 108 0.46 -39.92 -52.70
C GLY A 108 0.28 -38.66 -53.53
N GLY A 109 1.24 -38.39 -54.38
CA GLY A 109 1.16 -37.33 -55.37
C GLY A 109 1.71 -37.79 -56.69
N SER A 110 1.23 -37.25 -57.78
CA SER A 110 1.82 -37.37 -59.12
C SER A 110 2.69 -36.15 -59.40
N SER A 111 3.69 -36.29 -60.26
CA SER A 111 4.53 -35.20 -60.71
C SER A 111 4.25 -34.85 -62.17
N VAL A 112 4.40 -33.59 -62.51
CA VAL A 112 4.28 -33.10 -63.89
C VAL A 112 5.62 -32.54 -64.34
N GLN A 113 5.98 -32.81 -65.57
CA GLN A 113 7.19 -32.26 -66.15
C GLN A 113 7.02 -30.75 -66.42
N ILE A 114 7.95 -29.94 -65.98
CA ILE A 114 7.99 -28.50 -66.30
C ILE A 114 8.60 -28.33 -67.67
N LEU A 115 7.83 -27.90 -68.65
CA LEU A 115 8.30 -27.69 -70.04
C LEU A 115 8.77 -26.23 -70.30
N GLY A 116 8.47 -25.32 -69.37
CA GLY A 116 8.87 -23.90 -69.46
C GLY A 116 8.28 -23.09 -68.28
N PRO A 117 8.59 -21.80 -68.16
CA PRO A 117 8.19 -20.98 -67.00
C PRO A 117 6.68 -21.01 -66.71
N THR A 118 5.82 -21.22 -67.72
CA THR A 118 4.38 -21.23 -67.62
C THR A 118 3.73 -22.48 -68.26
N LYS A 119 4.53 -23.45 -68.73
CA LYS A 119 4.03 -24.60 -69.45
C LYS A 119 4.38 -25.90 -68.70
N LEU A 120 3.36 -26.68 -68.40
CA LEU A 120 3.46 -28.01 -67.81
C LEU A 120 3.28 -29.07 -68.85
N GLY A 121 3.98 -30.19 -68.71
CA GLY A 121 3.83 -31.39 -69.50
C GLY A 121 2.63 -32.24 -68.97
N PRO A 122 2.46 -33.42 -69.54
CA PRO A 122 1.43 -34.36 -69.07
C PRO A 122 1.74 -34.82 -67.62
N GLU A 123 0.69 -35.07 -66.87
CA GLU A 123 0.76 -35.65 -65.52
C GLU A 123 1.28 -37.08 -65.57
N SER A 124 2.12 -37.49 -64.65
CA SER A 124 2.57 -38.87 -64.50
C SER A 124 1.37 -39.78 -64.16
N LEU A 125 1.23 -40.88 -64.88
CA LEU A 125 0.19 -41.89 -64.66
C LEU A 125 0.43 -42.67 -63.36
N THR A 126 1.62 -42.59 -62.77
CA THR A 126 1.96 -43.27 -61.50
C THR A 126 2.05 -42.29 -60.38
N SER A 127 1.37 -42.61 -59.26
CA SER A 127 1.51 -41.86 -58.02
C SER A 127 2.55 -42.51 -57.14
N SER A 128 3.34 -41.66 -56.45
CA SER A 128 4.37 -42.08 -55.46
C SER A 128 4.04 -41.51 -54.08
N THR A 129 4.53 -42.18 -53.07
CA THR A 129 4.46 -41.70 -51.69
C THR A 129 5.87 -41.67 -51.08
N SER A 130 6.11 -40.67 -50.25
CA SER A 130 7.31 -40.53 -49.45
C SER A 130 7.05 -40.40 -47.94
N SER A 131 5.82 -40.75 -47.56
CA SER A 131 5.38 -40.69 -46.15
C SER A 131 4.55 -41.91 -45.77
N GLU A 132 4.85 -42.48 -44.65
CA GLU A 132 4.02 -43.53 -44.04
C GLU A 132 2.67 -42.96 -43.60
N ARG A 133 1.69 -43.88 -43.41
CA ARG A 133 0.37 -43.53 -42.88
C ARG A 133 0.46 -43.09 -41.43
N ASN A 134 1.30 -43.73 -40.64
CA ASN A 134 1.49 -43.51 -39.21
C ASN A 134 2.90 -42.96 -39.00
N VAL A 135 2.98 -41.68 -38.58
CA VAL A 135 4.24 -41.01 -38.37
C VAL A 135 4.25 -40.42 -36.96
N ARG A 136 5.34 -40.66 -36.26
CA ARG A 136 5.67 -39.99 -35.00
C ARG A 136 6.81 -39.04 -35.23
N SER A 137 6.74 -37.86 -34.63
CA SER A 137 7.82 -36.86 -34.68
C SER A 137 8.04 -36.28 -33.30
N ALA A 138 9.26 -35.92 -33.07
CA ALA A 138 9.67 -35.17 -31.86
C ALA A 138 10.79 -34.22 -32.23
N ASP A 139 10.69 -32.97 -31.80
CA ASP A 139 11.74 -31.99 -31.95
C ASP A 139 11.86 -31.08 -30.73
N ILE A 140 13.04 -30.52 -30.54
CA ILE A 140 13.30 -29.47 -29.54
C ILE A 140 13.86 -28.30 -30.32
N LYS A 141 13.09 -27.21 -30.35
CA LYS A 141 13.47 -25.98 -31.06
C LYS A 141 14.03 -24.96 -30.08
N PHE A 142 15.31 -24.59 -30.25
CA PHE A 142 15.92 -23.47 -29.59
C PHE A 142 15.88 -22.27 -30.55
N SER A 143 15.27 -21.16 -30.07
CA SER A 143 15.15 -19.95 -30.88
C SER A 143 15.66 -18.74 -30.08
N TRP A 144 16.58 -18.00 -30.64
CA TRP A 144 17.14 -16.79 -30.02
C TRP A 144 17.04 -15.61 -30.99
N HIS A 145 16.22 -14.63 -30.62
CA HIS A 145 16.01 -13.39 -31.33
C HIS A 145 16.84 -12.27 -30.70
N ILE A 146 17.85 -11.73 -31.41
CA ILE A 146 18.71 -10.68 -30.86
C ILE A 146 17.92 -9.42 -30.51
N LEU A 147 16.98 -9.02 -31.36
CA LEU A 147 16.11 -7.86 -31.08
C LEU A 147 15.25 -8.07 -29.84
N ASP A 148 14.64 -9.25 -29.69
CA ASP A 148 13.80 -9.58 -28.54
C ASP A 148 14.63 -9.67 -27.27
N PHE A 149 15.88 -10.16 -27.33
CA PHE A 149 16.83 -10.11 -26.24
C PHE A 149 17.09 -8.67 -25.78
N GLY A 150 17.40 -7.74 -26.72
CA GLY A 150 17.61 -6.33 -26.42
C GLY A 150 16.39 -5.67 -25.77
N LEU A 151 15.20 -5.94 -26.31
CA LEU A 151 13.94 -5.45 -25.73
C LEU A 151 13.64 -6.06 -24.37
N SER A 152 13.92 -7.34 -24.16
CA SER A 152 13.76 -8.02 -22.89
C SER A 152 14.74 -7.49 -21.83
N TYR A 153 15.97 -7.15 -22.24
CA TYR A 153 16.96 -6.50 -21.38
C TYR A 153 16.46 -5.13 -20.89
N ILE A 154 15.90 -4.32 -21.79
CA ILE A 154 15.29 -3.03 -21.42
C ILE A 154 14.13 -3.25 -20.44
N ARG A 155 13.22 -4.19 -20.70
CA ARG A 155 12.12 -4.53 -19.80
C ARG A 155 12.59 -4.98 -18.42
N ALA A 156 13.67 -5.77 -18.36
CA ALA A 156 14.25 -6.18 -17.08
C ALA A 156 14.81 -4.98 -16.29
N ARG A 157 15.44 -4.01 -16.97
CA ARG A 157 15.88 -2.75 -16.34
C ARG A 157 14.70 -1.92 -15.84
N GLN A 158 13.63 -1.81 -16.62
CA GLN A 158 12.40 -1.14 -16.19
C GLN A 158 11.78 -1.83 -14.98
N ALA A 159 11.73 -3.17 -14.97
CA ALA A 159 11.24 -3.93 -13.83
C ALA A 159 12.11 -3.73 -12.57
N ALA A 160 13.41 -3.56 -12.72
CA ALA A 160 14.30 -3.22 -11.60
C ALA A 160 13.99 -1.82 -11.03
N ASP A 161 13.69 -0.85 -11.90
CA ASP A 161 13.26 0.48 -11.46
C ASP A 161 11.90 0.46 -10.76
N GLU A 162 10.97 -0.40 -11.19
CA GLU A 162 9.68 -0.59 -10.51
C GLU A 162 9.85 -1.20 -9.10
N VAL A 163 10.85 -2.05 -8.86
CA VAL A 163 11.19 -2.50 -7.50
C VAL A 163 11.58 -1.30 -6.62
N LEU A 164 12.45 -0.42 -7.12
CA LEU A 164 12.87 0.77 -6.37
C LEU A 164 11.69 1.73 -6.09
N ILE A 165 10.75 1.87 -7.04
CA ILE A 165 9.51 2.65 -6.83
C ILE A 165 8.65 2.03 -5.73
N ALA A 166 8.53 0.71 -5.69
CA ALA A 166 7.77 0.02 -4.64
C ALA A 166 8.42 0.20 -3.25
N GLU A 167 9.75 0.15 -3.17
CA GLU A 167 10.51 0.42 -1.93
C GLU A 167 10.28 1.87 -1.44
N GLU A 168 10.31 2.87 -2.33
CA GLU A 168 10.05 4.26 -1.96
C GLU A 168 8.59 4.46 -1.51
N THR A 169 7.65 3.72 -2.10
CA THR A 169 6.24 3.72 -1.67
C THR A 169 6.10 3.14 -0.26
N GLN A 170 6.76 2.01 0.02
CA GLN A 170 6.82 1.42 1.35
C GLN A 170 7.39 2.41 2.39
N ARG A 171 8.50 3.08 2.06
CA ARG A 171 9.13 4.09 2.92
C ARG A 171 8.17 5.24 3.27
N ARG A 172 7.42 5.73 2.30
CA ARG A 172 6.39 6.76 2.48
C ARG A 172 5.26 6.31 3.41
N VAL A 173 4.79 5.06 3.26
CA VAL A 173 3.74 4.49 4.13
C VAL A 173 4.24 4.33 5.56
N ILE A 174 5.46 3.85 5.78
CA ILE A 174 6.08 3.75 7.12
C ILE A 174 6.16 5.13 7.79
N THR A 175 6.61 6.15 7.08
CA THR A 175 6.70 7.52 7.60
C THR A 175 5.35 8.01 8.12
N ARG A 176 4.31 7.88 7.29
CA ARG A 176 2.93 8.29 7.63
C ARG A 176 2.36 7.48 8.81
N MET A 177 2.60 6.17 8.80
CA MET A 177 2.18 5.26 9.87
C MET A 177 2.79 5.68 11.21
N LEU A 178 4.10 5.96 11.27
CA LEU A 178 4.78 6.37 12.50
C LEU A 178 4.27 7.72 13.04
N GLU A 179 3.96 8.67 12.16
CA GLU A 179 3.31 9.93 12.55
C GLU A 179 1.93 9.68 13.18
N ASN A 180 1.12 8.80 12.55
CA ASN A 180 -0.18 8.42 13.06
C ASN A 180 -0.10 7.70 14.41
N VAL A 181 0.85 6.77 14.57
CA VAL A 181 1.07 6.05 15.84
C VAL A 181 1.44 7.02 16.95
N ARG A 182 2.34 7.97 16.70
CA ARG A 182 2.74 8.97 17.69
C ARG A 182 1.56 9.83 18.13
N THR A 183 0.77 10.30 17.18
CA THR A 183 -0.46 11.08 17.46
C THR A 183 -1.48 10.27 18.27
N ALA A 184 -1.76 9.03 17.84
CA ALA A 184 -2.71 8.14 18.52
C ALA A 184 -2.23 7.77 19.94
N TYR A 185 -0.92 7.52 20.13
CA TYR A 185 -0.34 7.22 21.42
C TYR A 185 -0.59 8.34 22.44
N TRP A 186 -0.29 9.58 22.09
CA TRP A 186 -0.46 10.71 23.03
C TRP A 186 -1.94 10.99 23.31
N ARG A 187 -2.82 10.80 22.33
CA ARG A 187 -4.28 10.85 22.57
C ARG A 187 -4.73 9.75 23.54
N ALA A 188 -4.21 8.53 23.37
CA ALA A 188 -4.52 7.41 24.25
C ALA A 188 -3.94 7.59 25.68
N VAL A 189 -2.77 8.21 25.82
CA VAL A 189 -2.21 8.64 27.13
C VAL A 189 -3.14 9.63 27.82
N SER A 190 -3.63 10.64 27.10
CA SER A 190 -4.62 11.60 27.63
C SER A 190 -5.90 10.90 28.06
N ALA A 191 -6.42 10.00 27.21
CA ALA A 191 -7.62 9.20 27.52
C ALA A 191 -7.46 8.39 28.82
N THR A 192 -6.33 7.70 28.98
CA THR A 192 -6.06 6.88 30.16
C THR A 192 -5.94 7.74 31.43
N ARG A 193 -5.23 8.86 31.35
CA ARG A 193 -5.06 9.79 32.49
C ARG A 193 -6.38 10.37 32.98
N LEU A 194 -7.32 10.61 32.10
CA LEU A 194 -8.55 11.33 32.38
C LEU A 194 -9.74 10.43 32.68
N SER A 195 -9.69 9.16 32.31
CA SER A 195 -10.84 8.24 32.37
C SER A 195 -11.46 8.16 33.78
N ASP A 196 -10.65 8.08 34.84
CA ASP A 196 -11.13 7.97 36.20
C ASP A 196 -11.74 9.28 36.72
N ARG A 197 -11.11 10.41 36.36
CA ARG A 197 -11.61 11.74 36.70
C ARG A 197 -12.93 12.04 36.00
N LEU A 198 -13.07 11.66 34.75
CA LEU A 198 -14.32 11.81 33.99
C LEU A 198 -15.46 10.99 34.62
N ARG A 199 -15.20 9.72 34.98
CA ARG A 199 -16.19 8.85 35.64
C ARG A 199 -16.62 9.41 37.01
N SER A 200 -15.67 9.85 37.79
CA SER A 200 -15.93 10.49 39.10
C SER A 200 -16.77 11.76 38.96
N MET A 201 -16.45 12.58 37.94
CA MET A 201 -17.18 13.80 37.66
C MET A 201 -18.61 13.52 37.14
N GLU A 202 -18.77 12.53 36.25
CA GLU A 202 -20.11 12.11 35.78
C GLU A 202 -21.00 11.63 36.91
N ALA A 203 -20.48 10.84 37.85
CA ALA A 203 -21.21 10.38 39.01
C ALA A 203 -21.61 11.54 39.93
N ARG A 204 -20.78 12.57 40.01
CA ARG A 204 -21.04 13.76 40.81
C ARG A 204 -22.11 14.67 40.18
N VAL A 205 -22.01 14.89 38.86
CA VAL A 205 -23.03 15.63 38.10
C VAL A 205 -24.38 14.93 38.18
N LYS A 206 -24.41 13.58 38.09
CA LYS A 206 -25.64 12.81 38.20
C LYS A 206 -26.31 13.03 39.58
N ARG A 207 -25.56 12.96 40.68
CA ARG A 207 -26.09 13.23 42.03
C ARG A 207 -26.61 14.66 42.13
N ALA A 208 -25.86 15.65 41.63
CA ALA A 208 -26.30 17.05 41.67
C ALA A 208 -27.59 17.29 40.86
N LEU A 209 -27.84 16.54 39.79
CA LEU A 209 -29.09 16.57 39.02
C LEU A 209 -30.26 15.98 39.84
N GLU A 210 -30.02 14.86 40.55
CA GLU A 210 -31.03 14.24 41.46
C GLU A 210 -31.39 15.20 42.61
N ASP A 211 -30.41 15.81 43.25
CA ASP A 211 -30.56 16.80 44.30
C ASP A 211 -31.34 18.05 43.84
N SER A 212 -31.03 18.57 42.64
CA SER A 212 -31.69 19.72 42.02
C SER A 212 -33.20 19.46 41.82
N ARG A 213 -33.57 18.28 41.36
CA ARG A 213 -34.98 17.87 41.18
C ARG A 213 -35.71 17.76 42.51
N SER A 214 -35.08 17.16 43.53
CA SER A 214 -35.65 17.06 44.85
C SER A 214 -35.89 18.43 45.49
N LEU A 215 -35.01 19.42 45.27
CA LEU A 215 -35.19 20.80 45.73
C LEU A 215 -36.31 21.51 45.00
N GLU A 216 -36.52 21.27 43.72
CA GLU A 216 -37.66 21.78 42.94
C GLU A 216 -38.98 21.20 43.45
N GLU A 217 -39.06 19.86 43.57
CA GLU A 217 -40.27 19.14 44.04
C GLU A 217 -40.68 19.51 45.47
N SER A 218 -39.73 19.78 46.36
CA SER A 218 -39.95 20.20 47.72
C SER A 218 -40.33 21.68 47.88
N GLY A 219 -40.26 22.47 46.78
CA GLY A 219 -40.50 23.92 46.80
C GLY A 219 -39.46 24.72 47.59
N SER A 220 -38.32 24.11 47.92
CA SER A 220 -37.26 24.72 48.73
C SER A 220 -36.38 25.71 47.92
N ALA A 221 -36.49 25.72 46.58
CA ALA A 221 -35.81 26.64 45.69
C ALA A 221 -36.80 27.32 44.73
N SER A 222 -36.46 28.53 44.25
CA SER A 222 -37.23 29.15 43.16
C SER A 222 -37.18 28.24 41.91
N PRO A 223 -38.35 27.91 41.30
CA PRO A 223 -38.40 27.03 40.11
C PRO A 223 -37.46 27.45 39.00
N LEU A 224 -37.38 28.76 38.74
CA LEU A 224 -36.44 29.30 37.70
C LEU A 224 -34.97 29.05 38.06
N SER A 225 -34.61 29.17 39.32
CA SER A 225 -33.22 28.92 39.78
C SER A 225 -32.87 27.43 39.68
N ALA A 226 -33.78 26.53 40.07
CA ALA A 226 -33.61 25.09 39.96
C ALA A 226 -33.47 24.64 38.50
N LEU A 227 -34.34 25.12 37.60
CA LEU A 227 -34.30 24.81 36.18
C LEU A 227 -33.03 25.36 35.51
N ASN A 228 -32.55 26.55 35.86
CA ASN A 228 -31.26 27.08 35.35
C ASN A 228 -30.09 26.22 35.81
N TYR A 229 -30.11 25.74 37.05
CA TYR A 229 -29.07 24.83 37.55
C TYR A 229 -29.12 23.47 36.84
N GLU A 230 -30.30 22.88 36.68
CA GLU A 230 -30.49 21.64 35.96
C GLU A 230 -29.99 21.77 34.51
N ARG A 231 -30.31 22.88 33.81
CA ARG A 231 -29.83 23.14 32.44
C ARG A 231 -28.31 23.16 32.39
N GLU A 232 -27.64 23.84 33.32
CA GLU A 232 -26.19 23.90 33.38
C GLU A 232 -25.55 22.52 33.64
N LEU A 233 -26.11 21.74 34.57
CA LEU A 233 -25.66 20.40 34.85
C LEU A 233 -25.83 19.45 33.64
N VAL A 234 -26.91 19.59 32.87
CA VAL A 234 -27.17 18.83 31.65
C VAL A 234 -26.13 19.21 30.55
N GLU A 235 -25.78 20.50 30.45
CA GLU A 235 -24.74 20.95 29.53
C GLU A 235 -23.37 20.35 29.92
N ILE A 236 -23.01 20.35 31.18
CA ILE A 236 -21.78 19.71 31.70
C ILE A 236 -21.82 18.20 31.43
N GLN A 237 -22.93 17.55 31.66
CA GLN A 237 -23.10 16.12 31.38
C GLN A 237 -22.89 15.81 29.90
N ARG A 238 -23.43 16.63 28.99
CA ARG A 238 -23.26 16.50 27.56
C ARG A 238 -21.77 16.62 27.15
N GLU A 239 -21.09 17.62 27.71
CA GLU A 239 -19.66 17.83 27.41
C GLU A 239 -18.79 16.70 27.97
N LEU A 240 -19.06 16.18 29.17
CA LEU A 240 -18.40 15.00 29.73
C LEU A 240 -18.57 13.77 28.84
N ARG A 241 -19.79 13.51 28.35
CA ARG A 241 -20.06 12.36 27.48
C ARG A 241 -19.35 12.49 26.14
N LYS A 242 -19.36 13.68 25.54
CA LYS A 242 -18.61 13.96 24.31
C LYS A 242 -17.12 13.69 24.52
N LEU A 243 -16.54 14.24 25.58
CA LEU A 243 -15.14 14.06 25.91
C LEU A 243 -14.78 12.58 26.18
N ALA A 244 -15.63 11.86 26.91
CA ALA A 244 -15.47 10.42 27.14
C ALA A 244 -15.51 9.62 25.82
N GLY A 245 -16.41 9.98 24.90
CA GLY A 245 -16.49 9.38 23.56
C GLY A 245 -15.23 9.61 22.73
N ASP A 246 -14.76 10.86 22.68
CA ASP A 246 -13.55 11.23 21.96
C ASP A 246 -12.30 10.49 22.50
N LEU A 247 -12.21 10.34 23.83
CA LEU A 247 -11.10 9.65 24.47
C LEU A 247 -11.20 8.12 24.36
N SER A 248 -12.39 7.55 24.36
CA SER A 248 -12.59 6.09 24.24
C SER A 248 -12.14 5.57 22.87
N SER A 249 -12.35 6.35 21.81
CA SER A 249 -11.92 6.00 20.44
C SER A 249 -10.40 6.01 20.27
N ALA A 250 -9.68 6.82 21.05
CA ALA A 250 -8.23 6.99 20.92
C ALA A 250 -7.45 5.70 21.22
N LYS A 251 -7.89 4.93 22.24
CA LYS A 251 -7.25 3.63 22.56
C LYS A 251 -7.50 2.60 21.46
N ALA A 252 -8.71 2.54 20.90
CA ALA A 252 -9.01 1.64 19.81
C ALA A 252 -8.23 1.99 18.53
N GLN A 253 -8.05 3.29 18.22
CA GLN A 253 -7.22 3.75 17.11
C GLN A 253 -5.75 3.34 17.27
N LEU A 254 -5.19 3.50 18.49
CA LEU A 254 -3.83 3.06 18.76
C LEU A 254 -3.69 1.54 18.64
N ALA A 255 -4.66 0.77 19.14
CA ALA A 255 -4.68 -0.68 19.01
C ALA A 255 -4.67 -1.10 17.53
N ALA A 256 -5.50 -0.49 16.69
CA ALA A 256 -5.53 -0.76 15.24
C ALA A 256 -4.19 -0.47 14.57
N LEU A 257 -3.55 0.66 14.86
CA LEU A 257 -2.25 1.03 14.28
C LEU A 257 -1.12 0.10 14.70
N THR A 258 -1.18 -0.43 15.93
CA THR A 258 -0.18 -1.36 16.49
C THR A 258 -0.54 -2.83 16.29
N ASN A 259 -1.65 -3.08 15.57
CA ASN A 259 -2.27 -4.37 15.33
C ASN A 259 -2.62 -5.15 16.62
N LEU A 260 -2.86 -4.48 17.72
CA LEU A 260 -3.44 -5.08 18.91
C LEU A 260 -4.95 -5.30 18.72
N ASP A 261 -5.50 -6.30 19.41
CA ASP A 261 -6.95 -6.53 19.39
C ASP A 261 -7.68 -5.35 20.05
N PRO A 262 -8.48 -4.56 19.30
CA PRO A 262 -9.15 -3.38 19.85
C PRO A 262 -10.18 -3.72 20.96
N GLY A 263 -10.63 -4.98 21.01
CA GLY A 263 -11.57 -5.48 22.03
C GLY A 263 -10.90 -5.91 23.34
N LYS A 264 -9.58 -6.01 23.38
CA LYS A 264 -8.84 -6.40 24.57
C LYS A 264 -8.30 -5.19 25.32
N PRO A 265 -8.41 -5.16 26.67
CA PRO A 265 -7.81 -4.09 27.46
C PRO A 265 -6.27 -4.20 27.42
N TYR A 266 -5.61 -3.05 27.34
CA TYR A 266 -4.17 -2.92 27.48
C TYR A 266 -3.82 -1.66 28.26
N GLU A 267 -2.67 -1.68 28.91
CA GLU A 267 -2.18 -0.55 29.69
C GLU A 267 -1.22 0.31 28.86
N ILE A 268 -1.18 1.60 29.18
CA ILE A 268 -0.30 2.58 28.51
C ILE A 268 0.52 3.27 29.60
N VAL A 269 1.81 3.46 29.32
CA VAL A 269 2.68 4.27 30.20
C VAL A 269 2.23 5.72 30.16
N ILE A 270 1.89 6.27 31.34
CA ILE A 270 1.57 7.70 31.50
C ILE A 270 2.83 8.42 31.97
N PRO A 271 3.47 9.25 31.13
CA PRO A 271 4.65 10.01 31.54
C PRO A 271 4.29 11.01 32.64
N HIS A 272 5.14 11.14 33.64
CA HIS A 272 4.97 12.12 34.70
C HIS A 272 5.23 13.55 34.24
N ASN A 273 6.19 13.73 33.31
CA ASN A 273 6.59 15.04 32.80
C ASN A 273 6.35 15.12 31.30
N TYR A 274 5.96 16.31 30.83
CA TYR A 274 5.86 16.63 29.41
C TYR A 274 7.24 17.11 28.93
N VAL A 275 7.95 16.23 28.23
CA VAL A 275 9.24 16.60 27.61
C VAL A 275 8.97 16.96 26.15
N ALA A 276 9.09 18.25 25.84
CA ALA A 276 8.97 18.69 24.45
C ALA A 276 10.14 18.16 23.61
N PRO A 277 9.88 17.77 22.33
CA PRO A 277 10.96 17.40 21.42
C PRO A 277 11.97 18.54 21.27
N LYS A 278 13.25 18.18 21.13
CA LYS A 278 14.31 19.16 20.85
C LYS A 278 14.08 19.84 19.51
N ASP A 279 14.60 21.07 19.39
CA ASP A 279 14.60 21.74 18.09
C ASP A 279 15.53 21.05 17.11
N VAL A 280 15.17 21.10 15.83
CA VAL A 280 16.07 20.71 14.76
C VAL A 280 17.00 21.90 14.51
N ASP A 281 18.28 21.72 14.84
CA ASP A 281 19.32 22.74 14.64
C ASP A 281 19.76 22.78 13.18
N MET A 282 18.89 23.34 12.33
CA MET A 282 19.11 23.44 10.89
C MET A 282 18.40 24.68 10.33
N SER A 283 19.04 25.37 9.38
CA SER A 283 18.40 26.49 8.69
C SER A 283 17.22 26.01 7.81
N PRO A 284 16.24 26.86 7.52
CA PRO A 284 15.13 26.52 6.63
C PRO A 284 15.58 26.01 5.28
N GLU A 285 16.60 26.61 4.69
CA GLU A 285 17.20 26.23 3.41
C GLU A 285 17.88 24.86 3.52
N GLY A 286 18.58 24.59 4.62
CA GLY A 286 19.16 23.28 4.91
C GLY A 286 18.11 22.19 5.04
N MET A 287 16.98 22.48 5.71
CA MET A 287 15.85 21.55 5.80
C MET A 287 15.26 21.22 4.42
N ILE A 288 15.12 22.23 3.54
CA ILE A 288 14.61 22.04 2.18
C ILE A 288 15.60 21.20 1.37
N SER A 289 16.91 21.52 1.38
CA SER A 289 17.92 20.74 0.67
C SER A 289 17.89 19.27 1.08
N THR A 290 17.88 19.02 2.39
CA THR A 290 17.76 17.67 2.96
C THR A 290 16.48 16.96 2.49
N ALA A 291 15.35 17.68 2.48
CA ALA A 291 14.09 17.12 2.02
C ALA A 291 14.14 16.72 0.53
N LEU A 292 14.67 17.60 -0.33
CA LEU A 292 14.77 17.33 -1.77
C LEU A 292 15.69 16.13 -2.09
N GLU A 293 16.68 15.85 -1.24
CA GLU A 293 17.58 14.71 -1.39
C GLU A 293 16.97 13.40 -0.89
N ASN A 294 16.13 13.44 0.15
CA ASN A 294 15.69 12.24 0.86
C ASN A 294 14.23 11.85 0.65
N ARG A 295 13.39 12.72 0.10
CA ARG A 295 11.96 12.44 -0.06
C ARG A 295 11.69 11.38 -1.12
N SER A 296 10.92 10.37 -0.73
CA SER A 296 10.52 9.24 -1.59
C SER A 296 9.79 9.67 -2.86
N GLU A 297 9.00 10.75 -2.79
CA GLU A 297 8.21 11.23 -3.94
C GLU A 297 9.10 11.76 -5.07
N LEU A 298 10.22 12.41 -4.76
CA LEU A 298 11.16 12.87 -5.79
C LEU A 298 11.96 11.71 -6.38
N ARG A 299 12.37 10.75 -5.56
CA ARG A 299 13.04 9.54 -6.01
C ARG A 299 12.13 8.71 -6.92
N GLU A 300 10.84 8.57 -6.57
CA GLU A 300 9.85 7.90 -7.42
C GLU A 300 9.79 8.55 -8.82
N VAL A 301 9.71 9.89 -8.89
CA VAL A 301 9.69 10.61 -10.19
C VAL A 301 10.98 10.40 -10.97
N ALA A 302 12.13 10.40 -10.29
CA ALA A 302 13.43 10.14 -10.93
C ALA A 302 13.51 8.73 -11.55
N TYR A 303 13.03 7.70 -10.83
CA TYR A 303 12.96 6.34 -11.38
C TYR A 303 11.98 6.25 -12.56
N ARG A 304 10.82 6.92 -12.50
CA ARG A 304 9.87 6.98 -13.62
C ARG A 304 10.47 7.67 -14.86
N LYS A 305 11.29 8.71 -14.69
CA LYS A 305 12.05 9.31 -15.79
C LYS A 305 13.03 8.33 -16.40
N ARG A 306 13.73 7.54 -15.58
CA ARG A 306 14.66 6.50 -16.07
C ARG A 306 13.93 5.40 -16.84
N ILE A 307 12.75 4.98 -16.38
CA ILE A 307 11.87 4.05 -17.12
C ILE A 307 11.49 4.64 -18.49
N ASN A 308 11.11 5.92 -18.55
CA ASN A 308 10.76 6.59 -19.81
C ASN A 308 11.97 6.72 -20.76
N ALA A 309 13.18 6.94 -20.22
CA ALA A 309 14.41 6.90 -21.02
C ALA A 309 14.64 5.50 -21.64
N HIS A 310 14.36 4.43 -20.91
CA HIS A 310 14.39 3.07 -21.44
C HIS A 310 13.32 2.81 -22.51
N ASP A 311 12.15 3.47 -22.45
CA ASP A 311 11.15 3.44 -23.53
C ASP A 311 11.69 4.08 -24.81
N ALA A 312 12.50 5.16 -24.70
CA ALA A 312 13.20 5.75 -25.86
C ALA A 312 14.16 4.75 -26.49
N ASP A 313 14.99 4.07 -25.70
CA ASP A 313 15.92 3.04 -26.17
C ASP A 313 15.15 1.89 -26.87
N ALA A 314 14.04 1.44 -26.28
CA ALA A 314 13.18 0.41 -26.87
C ALA A 314 12.56 0.86 -28.21
N ALA A 315 12.20 2.14 -28.34
CA ALA A 315 11.66 2.69 -29.57
C ALA A 315 12.71 2.67 -30.72
N ILE A 316 13.98 2.93 -30.38
CA ILE A 316 15.09 2.86 -31.33
C ILE A 316 15.34 1.40 -31.73
N LEU A 317 15.43 0.48 -30.78
CA LEU A 317 15.65 -0.94 -31.06
C LEU A 317 14.56 -1.53 -31.97
N LYS A 318 13.31 -1.16 -31.77
CA LYS A 318 12.19 -1.63 -32.61
C LYS A 318 12.27 -1.22 -34.09
N MET A 319 13.11 -0.26 -34.46
CA MET A 319 13.37 0.11 -35.86
C MET A 319 14.33 -0.84 -36.54
N LEU A 320 15.16 -1.57 -35.78
CA LEU A 320 16.19 -2.43 -36.33
C LEU A 320 15.61 -3.74 -36.89
N PRO A 321 16.25 -4.37 -37.89
CA PRO A 321 15.87 -5.71 -38.27
C PRO A 321 16.12 -6.71 -37.15
N GLY A 322 15.19 -7.61 -36.93
CA GLY A 322 15.35 -8.75 -36.03
C GLY A 322 16.17 -9.85 -36.73
N ILE A 323 17.15 -10.38 -36.02
CA ILE A 323 17.92 -11.55 -36.45
C ILE A 323 17.61 -12.67 -35.48
N SER A 324 17.10 -13.78 -35.95
CA SER A 324 16.86 -15.00 -35.16
C SER A 324 17.85 -16.08 -35.54
N PHE A 325 18.35 -16.79 -34.57
CA PHE A 325 19.08 -18.04 -34.71
C PHE A 325 18.23 -19.18 -34.18
N GLU A 326 18.18 -20.27 -34.95
CA GLU A 326 17.43 -21.45 -34.58
C GLU A 326 18.31 -22.69 -34.64
N ALA A 327 18.16 -23.57 -33.68
CA ALA A 327 18.74 -24.92 -33.67
C ALA A 327 17.65 -25.90 -33.22
N SER A 328 17.45 -26.94 -33.99
CA SER A 328 16.36 -27.91 -33.73
C SER A 328 16.89 -29.33 -34.01
N PRO A 329 17.30 -30.08 -32.98
CA PRO A 329 17.37 -31.52 -33.05
C PRO A 329 15.95 -32.10 -33.24
N ALA A 330 15.81 -32.93 -34.26
CA ALA A 330 14.54 -33.52 -34.65
C ALA A 330 14.65 -35.03 -34.90
N TRP A 331 13.61 -35.74 -34.63
CA TRP A 331 13.44 -37.16 -34.92
C TRP A 331 12.08 -37.41 -35.57
N ASN A 332 12.04 -38.37 -36.55
CA ASN A 332 10.84 -38.72 -37.23
C ASN A 332 10.84 -40.25 -37.57
N SER A 333 9.74 -40.92 -37.30
CA SER A 333 9.61 -42.37 -37.49
C SER A 333 9.37 -42.80 -38.96
N ASN A 334 9.21 -41.85 -39.90
CA ASN A 334 8.95 -42.14 -41.28
C ASN A 334 10.06 -42.95 -41.94
N SER A 335 9.87 -44.21 -42.31
CA SER A 335 10.85 -45.11 -42.88
C SER A 335 11.33 -44.72 -44.25
N PHE A 336 10.62 -43.81 -44.95
CA PHE A 336 11.11 -43.25 -46.24
C PHE A 336 12.18 -42.19 -46.08
N LEU A 337 12.47 -41.73 -44.85
CA LEU A 337 13.59 -40.83 -44.58
C LEU A 337 14.89 -41.64 -44.52
N TYR A 338 15.92 -41.16 -45.18
CA TYR A 338 17.27 -41.79 -45.13
C TYR A 338 17.84 -41.69 -43.69
N ASN A 339 17.62 -40.58 -43.02
CA ASN A 339 17.97 -40.38 -41.58
C ASN A 339 16.74 -40.08 -40.82
N SER A 340 16.47 -40.85 -39.75
CA SER A 340 15.36 -40.65 -38.84
C SER A 340 15.59 -39.53 -37.83
N ASN A 341 16.83 -39.07 -37.65
CA ASN A 341 17.24 -38.02 -36.77
C ASN A 341 18.23 -37.05 -37.44
N TRP A 342 18.09 -35.76 -37.15
CA TRP A 342 18.96 -34.73 -37.66
C TRP A 342 18.97 -33.51 -36.76
N VAL A 343 19.92 -32.62 -36.90
CA VAL A 343 19.91 -31.28 -36.30
C VAL A 343 19.80 -30.27 -37.42
N ALA A 344 18.72 -29.52 -37.42
CA ALA A 344 18.55 -28.36 -38.30
C ALA A 344 19.02 -27.11 -37.55
N TRP A 345 19.73 -26.25 -38.23
CA TRP A 345 20.08 -24.93 -37.74
C TRP A 345 19.89 -23.90 -38.84
N GLY A 346 19.55 -22.68 -38.47
CA GLY A 346 19.31 -21.61 -39.40
C GLY A 346 19.43 -20.24 -38.80
N ALA A 347 19.55 -19.24 -39.66
CA ALA A 347 19.46 -17.84 -39.28
C ALA A 347 18.43 -17.16 -40.19
N GLN A 348 17.59 -16.33 -39.64
CA GLN A 348 16.57 -15.57 -40.35
C GLN A 348 16.69 -14.10 -39.99
N ALA A 349 16.68 -13.19 -40.94
CA ALA A 349 16.52 -11.77 -40.73
C ALA A 349 15.07 -11.35 -41.12
N SER A 350 14.39 -10.66 -40.25
CA SER A 350 13.07 -10.11 -40.50
C SER A 350 13.06 -8.62 -40.18
N TRP A 351 12.40 -7.81 -41.00
CA TRP A 351 12.34 -6.38 -40.78
C TRP A 351 10.89 -5.86 -40.93
N ASN A 352 10.37 -5.33 -39.86
CA ASN A 352 9.08 -4.65 -39.93
C ASN A 352 9.30 -3.17 -40.29
N LEU A 353 9.20 -2.85 -41.56
CA LEU A 353 9.38 -1.50 -42.08
C LEU A 353 8.35 -0.49 -41.51
N ILE A 354 7.18 -0.92 -41.09
CA ILE A 354 6.17 -0.04 -40.48
C ILE A 354 6.71 0.56 -39.18
N ASN A 355 7.56 -0.15 -38.45
CA ASN A 355 8.18 0.36 -37.23
C ASN A 355 9.05 1.59 -37.49
N VAL A 356 9.72 1.67 -38.66
CA VAL A 356 10.52 2.82 -39.07
C VAL A 356 9.60 4.04 -39.27
N PHE A 357 8.48 3.85 -39.96
CA PHE A 357 7.50 4.93 -40.18
C PHE A 357 6.78 5.36 -38.90
N SER A 358 6.58 4.48 -37.93
CA SER A 358 5.96 4.79 -36.65
C SER A 358 6.92 5.44 -35.63
N TYR A 359 8.24 5.42 -35.89
CA TYR A 359 9.24 5.93 -34.97
C TYR A 359 9.07 7.42 -34.60
N PRO A 360 8.79 8.34 -35.55
CA PRO A 360 8.59 9.75 -35.18
C PRO A 360 7.45 9.96 -34.18
N ALA A 361 6.34 9.19 -34.34
CA ALA A 361 5.20 9.26 -33.42
C ALA A 361 5.55 8.68 -32.03
N ARG A 362 6.28 7.55 -32.00
CA ARG A 362 6.75 6.95 -30.74
C ARG A 362 7.74 7.86 -30.01
N ARG A 363 8.64 8.48 -30.75
CA ARG A 363 9.57 9.46 -30.20
C ARG A 363 8.85 10.67 -29.61
N ALA A 364 7.88 11.22 -30.33
CA ALA A 364 7.05 12.33 -29.83
C ALA A 364 6.26 11.93 -28.55
N GLU A 365 5.78 10.68 -28.47
CA GLU A 365 5.14 10.13 -27.26
C GLU A 365 6.12 10.14 -26.08
N VAL A 366 7.34 9.62 -26.25
CA VAL A 366 8.38 9.57 -25.21
C VAL A 366 8.78 10.97 -24.78
N GLU A 367 8.99 11.89 -25.71
CA GLU A 367 9.31 13.29 -25.44
C GLU A 367 8.18 13.99 -24.67
N SER A 368 6.92 13.70 -25.01
CA SER A 368 5.75 14.23 -24.28
C SER A 368 5.64 13.66 -22.86
N LYS A 369 5.95 12.36 -22.68
CA LYS A 369 6.03 11.74 -21.35
C LYS A 369 7.17 12.31 -20.53
N ASP A 370 8.34 12.59 -21.14
CA ASP A 370 9.45 13.21 -20.43
C ASP A 370 9.09 14.62 -19.95
N ALA A 371 8.48 15.44 -20.80
CA ALA A 371 7.99 16.77 -20.44
C ALA A 371 6.93 16.71 -19.33
N LEU A 372 6.03 15.71 -19.35
CA LEU A 372 5.07 15.46 -18.28
C LEU A 372 5.77 15.13 -16.96
N LEU A 373 6.76 14.25 -16.99
CA LEU A 373 7.51 13.84 -15.80
C LEU A 373 8.37 14.98 -15.25
N ASP A 374 8.94 15.83 -16.09
CA ASP A 374 9.63 17.06 -15.67
C ASP A 374 8.68 18.01 -14.96
N THR A 375 7.51 18.25 -15.54
CA THR A 375 6.49 19.09 -14.91
C THR A 375 6.04 18.50 -13.57
N ARG A 376 5.89 17.17 -13.51
CA ARG A 376 5.57 16.46 -12.26
C ARG A 376 6.70 16.60 -11.22
N ALA A 377 7.96 16.51 -11.63
CA ALA A 377 9.10 16.72 -10.75
C ALA A 377 9.08 18.13 -10.14
N LEU A 378 8.83 19.17 -10.96
CA LEU A 378 8.69 20.55 -10.48
C LEU A 378 7.52 20.70 -9.49
N ALA A 379 6.37 20.11 -9.80
CA ALA A 379 5.21 20.13 -8.91
C ALA A 379 5.48 19.45 -7.57
N VAL A 380 6.13 18.27 -7.59
CA VAL A 380 6.55 17.54 -6.38
C VAL A 380 7.58 18.33 -5.60
N THR A 381 8.56 18.93 -6.27
CA THR A 381 9.57 19.81 -5.63
C THR A 381 8.89 20.95 -4.88
N MET A 382 7.96 21.65 -5.52
CA MET A 382 7.20 22.74 -4.88
C MET A 382 6.39 22.22 -3.68
N ALA A 383 5.74 21.05 -3.81
CA ALA A 383 4.98 20.44 -2.73
C ALA A 383 5.87 20.08 -1.53
N VAL A 384 7.06 19.51 -1.76
CA VAL A 384 8.05 19.19 -0.71
C VAL A 384 8.53 20.44 0.00
N MET A 385 8.93 21.48 -0.75
CA MET A 385 9.32 22.77 -0.18
C MET A 385 8.22 23.37 0.69
N THR A 386 6.99 23.38 0.18
CA THR A 386 5.81 23.86 0.92
C THR A 386 5.57 23.04 2.18
N GLN A 387 5.68 21.71 2.10
CA GLN A 387 5.49 20.80 3.23
C GLN A 387 6.49 21.09 4.36
N VAL A 388 7.75 21.33 4.04
CA VAL A 388 8.79 21.70 5.05
C VAL A 388 8.41 23.00 5.73
N HIS A 389 8.04 24.06 4.98
CA HIS A 389 7.62 25.34 5.56
C HIS A 389 6.37 25.20 6.43
N VAL A 390 5.35 24.48 5.97
CA VAL A 390 4.12 24.24 6.71
C VAL A 390 4.40 23.45 7.99
N SER A 391 5.22 22.38 7.91
CA SER A 391 5.57 21.54 9.07
C SER A 391 6.34 22.35 10.12
N ARG A 392 7.26 23.21 9.68
CA ARG A 392 7.98 24.13 10.58
C ARG A 392 7.05 25.12 11.27
N ALA A 393 6.17 25.77 10.51
CA ALA A 393 5.17 26.69 11.05
C ALA A 393 4.23 25.99 12.04
N ARG A 394 3.76 24.76 11.68
CA ARG A 394 2.92 23.95 12.56
C ARG A 394 3.60 23.64 13.89
N LEU A 395 4.88 23.24 13.88
CA LEU A 395 5.64 22.99 15.10
C LEU A 395 5.78 24.25 15.97
N TYR A 396 6.10 25.38 15.34
CA TYR A 396 6.20 26.67 16.05
C TYR A 396 4.87 27.05 16.74
N HIS A 397 3.75 26.96 16.01
CA HIS A 397 2.44 27.27 16.58
C HIS A 397 2.00 26.26 17.63
N ALA A 398 2.21 24.95 17.40
CA ALA A 398 1.87 23.91 18.36
C ALA A 398 2.59 24.10 19.71
N ARG A 399 3.87 24.53 19.71
CA ARG A 399 4.58 24.84 20.95
C ARG A 399 3.99 26.01 21.71
N ARG A 400 3.65 27.08 21.01
CA ARG A 400 3.03 28.26 21.63
C ARG A 400 1.64 27.95 22.17
N ASP A 401 0.88 27.14 21.47
CA ASP A 401 -0.42 26.68 21.92
C ASP A 401 -0.28 25.80 23.18
N PHE A 402 0.71 24.91 23.21
CA PHE A 402 0.98 24.11 24.42
C PHE A 402 1.41 24.98 25.60
N GLU A 403 2.31 25.94 25.42
CA GLU A 403 2.70 26.89 26.50
C GLU A 403 1.49 27.65 27.03
N THR A 404 0.61 28.10 26.15
CA THR A 404 -0.64 28.80 26.53
C THR A 404 -1.62 27.88 27.25
N ALA A 405 -1.80 26.68 26.76
CA ALA A 405 -2.67 25.66 27.36
C ALA A 405 -2.15 25.20 28.72
N GLN A 406 -0.83 25.05 28.88
CA GLN A 406 -0.20 24.73 30.15
C GLN A 406 -0.43 25.87 31.17
N ARG A 407 -0.18 27.10 30.76
CA ARG A 407 -0.42 28.29 31.65
C ARG A 407 -1.89 28.41 32.03
N PHE A 408 -2.80 28.20 31.09
CA PHE A 408 -4.23 28.22 31.39
C PHE A 408 -4.63 27.13 32.39
N TYR A 409 -4.11 25.90 32.22
CA TYR A 409 -4.32 24.81 33.17
C TYR A 409 -3.81 25.12 34.56
N ASP A 410 -2.59 25.71 34.69
CA ASP A 410 -1.99 26.08 35.98
C ASP A 410 -2.82 27.15 36.70
N VAL A 411 -3.35 28.13 35.97
CA VAL A 411 -4.27 29.13 36.53
C VAL A 411 -5.56 28.48 37.01
N GLN A 412 -6.13 27.62 36.18
CA GLN A 412 -7.39 26.91 36.48
C GLN A 412 -7.24 26.00 37.72
N GLN A 413 -6.10 25.34 37.90
CA GLN A 413 -5.82 24.58 39.12
C GLN A 413 -5.78 25.46 40.38
N LYS A 414 -5.20 26.66 40.29
CA LYS A 414 -5.18 27.61 41.39
C LYS A 414 -6.59 28.07 41.74
N ILE A 415 -7.41 28.38 40.71
CA ILE A 415 -8.84 28.75 40.91
C ILE A 415 -9.57 27.60 41.62
N LEU A 416 -9.46 26.35 41.12
CA LEU A 416 -10.10 25.20 41.69
C LEU A 416 -9.69 24.99 43.16
N LYS A 417 -8.43 25.17 43.50
CA LYS A 417 -7.94 25.07 44.88
C LYS A 417 -8.64 26.10 45.79
N HIS A 418 -8.75 27.37 45.37
CA HIS A 418 -9.44 28.41 46.12
C HIS A 418 -10.95 28.11 46.24
N ILE A 419 -11.58 27.64 45.19
CA ILE A 419 -12.99 27.25 45.15
C ILE A 419 -13.27 26.12 46.17
N ARG A 420 -12.44 25.07 46.17
CA ARG A 420 -12.58 23.96 47.14
C ARG A 420 -12.48 24.42 48.59
N ASN A 421 -11.46 25.24 48.89
CA ASN A 421 -11.30 25.79 50.25
C ASN A 421 -12.50 26.68 50.68
N SER A 422 -13.12 27.38 49.71
CA SER A 422 -14.31 28.20 49.96
C SER A 422 -15.57 27.39 50.10
N LEU A 423 -15.69 26.25 49.40
CA LEU A 423 -16.78 25.29 49.57
C LEU A 423 -16.73 24.66 50.94
N ASP A 424 -15.56 24.18 51.39
CA ASP A 424 -15.36 23.60 52.73
C ASP A 424 -15.70 24.60 53.85
N GLY A 425 -15.49 25.89 53.59
CA GLY A 425 -15.91 26.99 54.49
C GLY A 425 -17.36 27.44 54.34
N GLY A 426 -18.15 26.82 53.54
CA GLY A 426 -19.59 27.14 53.31
C GLY A 426 -19.84 28.48 52.63
N LYS A 427 -18.81 29.06 51.93
CA LYS A 427 -18.94 30.38 51.31
C LYS A 427 -19.39 30.37 49.85
N ILE A 428 -19.40 29.22 49.21
CA ILE A 428 -19.84 29.04 47.83
C ILE A 428 -20.70 27.78 47.67
N SER A 429 -21.47 27.73 46.60
CA SER A 429 -22.34 26.60 46.29
C SER A 429 -21.55 25.42 45.65
N GLU A 430 -22.08 24.20 45.85
CA GLU A 430 -21.53 23.00 45.17
C GLU A 430 -21.62 23.13 43.64
N GLN A 431 -22.62 23.81 43.10
CA GLN A 431 -22.73 24.14 41.67
C GLN A 431 -21.48 24.82 41.13
N THR A 432 -21.01 25.84 41.85
CA THR A 432 -19.78 26.57 41.45
C THR A 432 -18.55 25.65 41.48
N ALA A 433 -18.45 24.77 42.47
CA ALA A 433 -17.37 23.80 42.56
C ALA A 433 -17.39 22.77 41.41
N ILE A 434 -18.56 22.23 41.08
CA ILE A 434 -18.74 21.32 39.94
C ILE A 434 -18.36 21.98 38.63
N ARG A 435 -18.77 23.23 38.39
CA ARG A 435 -18.41 24.00 37.20
C ARG A 435 -16.89 24.18 37.09
N GLU A 436 -16.24 24.59 38.15
CA GLU A 436 -14.80 24.84 38.14
C GLU A 436 -13.96 23.55 38.06
N GLU A 437 -14.47 22.44 38.61
CA GLU A 437 -13.87 21.12 38.36
C GLU A 437 -13.99 20.71 36.91
N MET A 438 -15.13 20.92 36.26
CA MET A 438 -15.31 20.66 34.83
C MET A 438 -14.37 21.54 33.98
N ASN A 439 -14.32 22.85 34.29
CA ASN A 439 -13.39 23.75 33.60
C ASN A 439 -11.94 23.29 33.72
N THR A 440 -11.54 22.77 34.90
CA THR A 440 -10.20 22.22 35.13
C THR A 440 -9.97 20.94 34.35
N LEU A 441 -10.95 20.05 34.22
CA LEU A 441 -10.86 18.86 33.38
C LEU A 441 -10.71 19.23 31.90
N VAL A 442 -11.51 20.16 31.39
CA VAL A 442 -11.42 20.65 30.01
C VAL A 442 -10.06 21.30 29.77
N ALA A 443 -9.55 22.11 30.71
CA ALA A 443 -8.23 22.71 30.61
C ALA A 443 -7.12 21.64 30.54
N MET A 444 -7.21 20.58 31.34
CA MET A 444 -6.28 19.47 31.33
C MET A 444 -6.28 18.74 29.97
N VAL A 445 -7.48 18.44 29.42
CA VAL A 445 -7.61 17.82 28.10
C VAL A 445 -6.99 18.69 27.02
N LYS A 446 -7.31 20.00 27.01
CA LYS A 446 -6.76 20.94 26.02
C LYS A 446 -5.23 20.98 26.08
N ARG A 447 -4.64 21.00 27.27
CA ARG A 447 -3.20 20.93 27.47
C ARG A 447 -2.62 19.62 26.92
N ASP A 448 -3.22 18.47 27.25
CA ASP A 448 -2.73 17.16 26.82
C ASP A 448 -2.85 17.00 25.29
N MET A 449 -3.92 17.53 24.69
CA MET A 449 -4.09 17.55 23.23
C MET A 449 -3.07 18.48 22.57
N ALA A 450 -2.81 19.66 23.14
CA ALA A 450 -1.78 20.58 22.63
C ALA A 450 -0.38 19.94 22.70
N PHE A 451 -0.09 19.18 23.75
CA PHE A 451 1.17 18.43 23.83
C PHE A 451 1.25 17.30 22.78
N ALA A 452 0.16 16.57 22.57
CA ALA A 452 0.09 15.57 21.50
C ALA A 452 0.36 16.21 20.12
N GLU A 453 -0.16 17.43 19.90
CA GLU A 453 0.07 18.19 18.67
C GLU A 453 1.54 18.61 18.53
N VAL A 454 2.23 19.04 19.61
CA VAL A 454 3.68 19.31 19.58
C VAL A 454 4.46 18.06 19.14
N GLN A 455 4.14 16.91 19.73
CA GLN A 455 4.80 15.64 19.39
C GLN A 455 4.56 15.22 17.94
N SER A 456 3.31 15.39 17.46
CA SER A 456 2.92 15.12 16.07
C SER A 456 3.62 16.08 15.10
N ALA A 457 3.62 17.38 15.40
CA ALA A 457 4.22 18.41 14.55
C ALA A 457 5.76 18.24 14.44
N ALA A 458 6.43 17.86 15.54
CA ALA A 458 7.86 17.57 15.52
C ALA A 458 8.18 16.33 14.66
N ALA A 459 7.38 15.26 14.78
CA ALA A 459 7.51 14.09 13.91
C ALA A 459 7.23 14.44 12.44
N GLY A 460 6.18 15.25 12.18
CA GLY A 460 5.84 15.71 10.84
C GLY A 460 6.94 16.57 10.21
N LEU A 461 7.67 17.36 11.00
CA LEU A 461 8.82 18.12 10.49
C LEU A 461 9.96 17.18 10.06
N LEU A 462 10.33 16.18 10.87
CA LEU A 462 11.34 15.17 10.51
C LEU A 462 10.90 14.36 9.28
N ALA A 463 9.64 13.94 9.23
CA ALA A 463 9.05 13.25 8.09
C ALA A 463 9.07 14.11 6.82
N SER A 464 8.82 15.42 6.94
CA SER A 464 8.86 16.34 5.80
C SER A 464 10.27 16.51 5.20
N MET A 465 11.32 16.25 5.98
CA MET A 465 12.72 16.20 5.54
C MET A 465 13.15 14.83 5.01
N GLY A 466 12.24 13.83 5.01
CA GLY A 466 12.53 12.47 4.53
C GLY A 466 13.23 11.58 5.56
N PHE A 467 13.31 11.98 6.83
CA PHE A 467 13.84 11.12 7.88
C PHE A 467 12.80 10.09 8.32
N VAL A 468 13.14 8.83 8.19
CA VAL A 468 12.33 7.69 8.61
C VAL A 468 13.03 6.97 9.75
N PRO A 469 12.49 7.00 10.98
CA PRO A 469 13.05 6.17 12.04
C PRO A 469 13.02 4.70 11.65
N GLY A 470 14.17 4.04 11.72
CA GLY A 470 14.26 2.61 11.42
C GLY A 470 14.30 2.23 9.93
N ASP A 471 14.69 3.13 9.04
CA ASP A 471 14.81 2.90 7.58
C ASP A 471 15.70 1.70 7.20
N HIS A 472 16.60 1.28 8.09
CA HIS A 472 17.51 0.16 7.87
C HIS A 472 17.02 -1.16 8.49
N LEU A 473 15.80 -1.19 9.08
CA LEU A 473 15.33 -2.33 9.85
C LEU A 473 14.63 -3.36 8.96
N GLN A 474 15.23 -4.54 8.85
CA GLN A 474 14.54 -5.74 8.33
C GLN A 474 13.55 -6.26 9.39
N SER A 475 12.44 -5.54 9.56
CA SER A 475 11.49 -5.70 10.66
C SER A 475 10.89 -7.10 10.81
N SER A 476 10.83 -7.89 9.71
CA SER A 476 10.25 -9.24 9.74
C SER A 476 11.08 -10.26 10.53
N LYS A 477 12.39 -10.03 10.69
CA LYS A 477 13.33 -10.94 11.38
C LYS A 477 13.73 -10.46 12.77
N MET A 478 13.41 -9.21 13.13
CA MET A 478 13.82 -8.60 14.39
C MET A 478 12.73 -8.75 15.46
N SER A 479 13.13 -8.90 16.72
CA SER A 479 12.22 -8.81 17.85
C SER A 479 11.76 -7.35 18.10
N ILE A 480 10.65 -7.18 18.82
CA ILE A 480 10.17 -5.83 19.20
C ILE A 480 11.24 -5.08 20.01
N SER A 481 12.00 -5.79 20.88
CA SER A 481 13.06 -5.17 21.69
C SER A 481 14.21 -4.62 20.82
N GLU A 482 14.61 -5.32 19.77
CA GLU A 482 15.64 -4.89 18.83
C GLU A 482 15.17 -3.67 18.02
N ILE A 483 13.94 -3.71 17.49
CA ILE A 483 13.35 -2.56 16.76
C ILE A 483 13.24 -1.35 17.69
N LYS A 484 12.79 -1.56 18.93
CA LYS A 484 12.68 -0.49 19.95
C LYS A 484 14.00 0.19 20.26
N SER A 485 15.11 -0.56 20.28
CA SER A 485 16.44 0.00 20.54
C SER A 485 17.02 0.76 19.34
N ALA A 486 16.51 0.51 18.13
CA ALA A 486 16.97 1.12 16.89
C ALA A 486 16.14 2.36 16.46
N ILE A 487 15.00 2.61 17.10
CA ILE A 487 14.14 3.78 16.93
C ILE A 487 14.55 4.90 17.93
#